data_46a538cf3d574beae133dfa5ef64bf5a
#
_entry.id   46a538cf3d574beae133dfa5ef64bf5a
#
_cell.length_a   1.000
_cell.length_b   1.000
_cell.length_c   1.000
_cell.angle_alpha   90.00
_cell.angle_beta   90.00
_cell.angle_gamma   90.00
#
_symmetry.space_group_name_H-M   'P 1'
#
loop_
_entity.id
_entity.type
_entity.pdbx_description
1 polymer ?
#
loop_
_entity_poly.entity_id
_entity_poly.type
_entity_poly.pdbx_seq_one_letter_code
_entity_poly.pdbx_strand_id
1 'polypeptide(L)'
;MGDTNGQVVAGGNGYGSRLDRPTDVLIDKETDSLIICDWNNRRVVRWSRRSDTTQGEILINNIKCSRLAMDDQRYLYISDIEKHEVKRYQIGDKNGTLVAGGNGQGASLNQLNFPTYIFVDQQQTIYVSDRDNHRVMKWNKGAKEGIVVAG
;
A
#
# COMPACT_ATOMS: atom_id res chain seq x y z
N MET A 1 23.11 5.88 25.83
CA MET A 1 23.63 4.83 24.94
C MET A 1 22.45 4.23 24.22
N GLY A 2 22.37 4.36 22.91
CA GLY A 2 21.31 3.73 22.12
C GLY A 2 21.47 2.22 22.14
N ASP A 3 20.35 1.51 22.23
CA ASP A 3 20.32 0.06 22.09
C ASP A 3 20.85 -0.30 20.69
N THR A 4 21.91 -1.11 20.64
CA THR A 4 22.53 -1.52 19.37
C THR A 4 21.83 -2.72 18.74
N ASN A 5 20.80 -3.26 19.40
CA ASN A 5 20.03 -4.40 18.93
C ASN A 5 18.69 -3.94 18.34
N GLY A 6 18.32 -4.50 17.20
CA GLY A 6 16.98 -4.31 16.64
C GLY A 6 15.92 -4.94 17.52
N GLN A 7 14.73 -4.33 17.54
CA GLN A 7 13.57 -4.84 18.26
C GLN A 7 12.47 -5.23 17.29
N VAL A 8 11.80 -6.36 17.55
CA VAL A 8 10.59 -6.74 16.83
C VAL A 8 9.44 -5.90 17.37
N VAL A 9 8.81 -5.10 16.50
CA VAL A 9 7.69 -4.20 16.85
C VAL A 9 6.35 -4.68 16.32
N ALA A 10 6.34 -5.61 15.35
CA ALA A 10 5.16 -6.23 14.80
C ALA A 10 5.49 -7.64 14.30
N GLY A 11 4.52 -8.55 14.36
CA GLY A 11 4.75 -9.95 14.00
C GLY A 11 5.46 -10.74 15.12
N GLY A 12 6.19 -11.77 14.77
CA GLY A 12 6.89 -12.66 15.70
C GLY A 12 6.20 -14.02 15.85
N ASN A 13 6.55 -14.78 16.87
CA ASN A 13 6.14 -16.18 17.03
C ASN A 13 4.75 -16.40 17.67
N GLY A 14 3.87 -15.40 17.66
CA GLY A 14 2.53 -15.50 18.27
C GLY A 14 1.51 -16.21 17.37
N TYR A 15 0.66 -17.03 17.99
CA TYR A 15 -0.50 -17.62 17.32
C TYR A 15 -1.52 -16.54 16.92
N GLY A 16 -1.95 -16.55 15.66
CA GLY A 16 -3.14 -15.81 15.18
C GLY A 16 -2.89 -14.51 14.42
N SER A 17 -1.73 -13.87 14.54
CA SER A 17 -1.44 -12.59 13.85
C SER A 17 -0.09 -12.54 13.15
N ARG A 18 0.41 -13.72 12.76
CA ARG A 18 1.71 -13.82 12.09
C ARG A 18 1.71 -13.08 10.77
N LEU A 19 2.64 -12.14 10.60
CA LEU A 19 2.93 -11.55 9.30
C LEU A 19 3.64 -12.59 8.40
N ASP A 20 3.30 -12.59 7.13
CA ASP A 20 3.93 -13.45 6.13
C ASP A 20 4.36 -12.63 4.91
N ARG A 21 5.66 -12.49 4.74
CA ARG A 21 6.30 -11.67 3.71
C ARG A 21 5.77 -10.22 3.68
N PRO A 22 5.91 -9.46 4.78
CA PRO A 22 5.56 -8.04 4.76
C PRO A 22 6.44 -7.32 3.73
N THR A 23 5.81 -6.55 2.85
CA THR A 23 6.50 -5.89 1.74
C THR A 23 6.67 -4.40 1.94
N ASP A 24 5.81 -3.79 2.74
CA ASP A 24 5.88 -2.37 3.02
C ASP A 24 5.27 -2.03 4.38
N VAL A 25 5.73 -0.92 4.95
CA VAL A 25 5.23 -0.38 6.21
C VAL A 25 5.26 1.15 6.17
N LEU A 26 4.20 1.77 6.68
CA LEU A 26 4.17 3.20 6.94
C LEU A 26 3.73 3.49 8.39
N ILE A 27 4.08 4.67 8.88
CA ILE A 27 3.70 5.13 10.20
C ILE A 27 2.47 6.05 10.07
N ASP A 28 1.38 5.66 10.69
CA ASP A 28 0.24 6.56 10.95
C ASP A 28 0.52 7.32 12.24
N LYS A 29 0.95 8.57 12.11
CA LYS A 29 1.34 9.41 13.24
C LYS A 29 0.15 9.79 14.13
N GLU A 30 -1.03 9.86 13.57
CA GLU A 30 -2.23 10.29 14.30
C GLU A 30 -2.72 9.21 15.26
N THR A 31 -2.65 7.95 14.87
CA THR A 31 -3.02 6.81 15.71
C THR A 31 -1.85 6.14 16.41
N ASP A 32 -0.63 6.62 16.20
CA ASP A 32 0.63 6.01 16.66
C ASP A 32 0.68 4.52 16.34
N SER A 33 0.46 4.21 15.07
CA SER A 33 0.42 2.82 14.60
C SER A 33 1.23 2.61 13.31
N LEU A 34 1.55 1.36 13.05
CA LEU A 34 2.12 0.89 11.78
C LEU A 34 0.97 0.39 10.90
N ILE A 35 1.01 0.76 9.62
CA ILE A 35 0.18 0.14 8.59
C ILE A 35 1.10 -0.71 7.73
N ILE A 36 0.80 -1.99 7.60
CA ILE A 36 1.70 -3.00 7.05
C ILE A 36 1.02 -3.75 5.90
N CYS A 37 1.70 -3.83 4.76
CA CYS A 37 1.39 -4.77 3.69
C CYS A 37 1.79 -6.18 4.12
N ASP A 38 0.84 -7.01 4.47
CA ASP A 38 1.04 -8.42 4.79
C ASP A 38 0.73 -9.26 3.54
N TRP A 39 1.73 -9.28 2.63
CA TRP A 39 1.58 -9.66 1.23
C TRP A 39 1.07 -11.08 1.03
N ASN A 40 1.68 -12.06 1.69
CA ASN A 40 1.34 -13.46 1.51
C ASN A 40 0.00 -13.82 2.18
N ASN A 41 -0.35 -13.12 3.25
CA ASN A 41 -1.65 -13.20 3.89
C ASN A 41 -2.74 -12.40 3.16
N ARG A 42 -2.41 -11.72 2.07
CA ARG A 42 -3.35 -10.96 1.22
C ARG A 42 -4.17 -9.94 2.01
N ARG A 43 -3.50 -9.17 2.87
CA ARG A 43 -4.15 -8.19 3.74
C ARG A 43 -3.26 -6.99 4.03
N VAL A 44 -3.89 -5.91 4.47
CA VAL A 44 -3.23 -4.76 5.12
C VAL A 44 -3.68 -4.74 6.57
N VAL A 45 -2.73 -4.63 7.47
CA VAL A 45 -2.99 -4.62 8.91
C VAL A 45 -2.50 -3.33 9.56
N ARG A 46 -3.20 -2.90 10.61
CA ARG A 46 -2.75 -1.83 11.50
C ARG A 46 -2.25 -2.44 12.79
N TRP A 47 -1.07 -2.01 13.23
CA TRP A 47 -0.42 -2.49 14.44
C TRP A 47 -0.05 -1.32 15.34
N SER A 48 -0.54 -1.32 16.59
CA SER A 48 -0.17 -0.27 17.53
C SER A 48 1.34 -0.31 17.80
N ARG A 49 1.98 0.85 17.85
CA ARG A 49 3.39 0.98 18.26
C ARG A 49 3.60 0.89 19.76
N ARG A 50 2.51 0.92 20.53
CA ARG A 50 2.57 0.77 21.98
C ARG A 50 2.77 -0.71 22.33
N SER A 51 3.63 -0.96 23.33
CA SER A 51 4.31 -2.22 23.58
C SER A 51 3.45 -3.44 23.96
N ASP A 52 2.15 -3.30 24.11
CA ASP A 52 1.31 -4.36 24.66
C ASP A 52 0.41 -5.06 23.63
N THR A 53 0.55 -4.73 22.34
CA THR A 53 -0.29 -5.32 21.30
C THR A 53 0.41 -6.51 20.65
N THR A 54 -0.17 -7.68 20.87
CA THR A 54 0.27 -8.94 20.24
C THR A 54 -0.44 -9.23 18.92
N GLN A 55 -1.43 -8.41 18.54
CA GLN A 55 -2.26 -8.64 17.36
C GLN A 55 -2.44 -7.35 16.55
N GLY A 56 -2.35 -7.49 15.22
CA GLY A 56 -2.72 -6.44 14.29
C GLY A 56 -4.21 -6.47 13.96
N GLU A 57 -4.81 -5.29 13.81
CA GLU A 57 -6.16 -5.12 13.26
C GLU A 57 -6.10 -5.23 11.73
N ILE A 58 -6.98 -6.04 11.14
CA ILE A 58 -7.09 -6.13 9.68
C ILE A 58 -7.85 -4.91 9.18
N LEU A 59 -7.19 -4.05 8.40
CA LEU A 59 -7.83 -2.91 7.75
C LEU A 59 -8.48 -3.31 6.43
N ILE A 60 -7.78 -4.09 5.62
CA ILE A 60 -8.22 -4.47 4.26
C ILE A 60 -7.84 -5.93 4.02
N ASN A 61 -8.81 -6.70 3.55
CA ASN A 61 -8.65 -8.09 3.15
C ASN A 61 -8.62 -8.25 1.63
N ASN A 62 -8.16 -9.41 1.21
CA ASN A 62 -8.18 -9.86 -0.18
C ASN A 62 -7.47 -8.90 -1.14
N ILE A 63 -6.31 -8.42 -0.73
CA ILE A 63 -5.46 -7.52 -1.50
C ILE A 63 -4.02 -8.04 -1.53
N LYS A 64 -3.43 -8.12 -2.71
CA LYS A 64 -2.03 -8.47 -2.88
C LYS A 64 -1.18 -7.19 -2.81
N CYS A 65 -1.15 -6.61 -1.62
CA CYS A 65 -0.50 -5.33 -1.35
C CYS A 65 1.00 -5.40 -1.61
N SER A 66 1.52 -4.51 -2.46
CA SER A 66 2.95 -4.34 -2.69
C SER A 66 3.51 -3.11 -1.99
N ARG A 67 2.81 -1.99 -2.09
CA ARG A 67 3.22 -0.70 -1.51
C ARG A 67 2.05 0.08 -0.93
N LEU A 68 2.40 0.94 0.01
CA LEU A 68 1.52 1.86 0.71
C LEU A 68 2.00 3.30 0.52
N ALA A 69 1.07 4.22 0.39
CA ALA A 69 1.30 5.65 0.55
C ALA A 69 0.13 6.28 1.29
N MET A 70 0.36 7.37 1.97
CA MET A 70 -0.69 8.12 2.65
C MET A 70 -0.53 9.60 2.31
N ASP A 71 -1.62 10.25 1.95
CA ASP A 71 -1.63 11.69 1.71
C ASP A 71 -1.89 12.50 3.00
N ASP A 72 -1.79 13.81 2.89
CA ASP A 72 -1.99 14.74 4.03
C ASP A 72 -3.42 14.73 4.57
N GLN A 73 -4.38 14.21 3.80
CA GLN A 73 -5.78 14.04 4.21
C GLN A 73 -6.05 12.65 4.81
N ARG A 74 -4.98 11.84 5.00
CA ARG A 74 -5.03 10.48 5.54
C ARG A 74 -5.78 9.47 4.67
N TYR A 75 -5.84 9.70 3.38
CA TYR A 75 -6.20 8.63 2.46
C TYR A 75 -5.02 7.67 2.28
N LEU A 76 -5.31 6.39 2.40
CA LEU A 76 -4.35 5.31 2.18
C LEU A 76 -4.44 4.83 0.75
N TYR A 77 -3.32 4.86 0.05
CA TYR A 77 -3.18 4.36 -1.32
C TYR A 77 -2.43 3.04 -1.29
N ILE A 78 -2.92 2.05 -2.02
CA ILE A 78 -2.38 0.70 -2.02
C ILE A 78 -2.26 0.20 -3.45
N SER A 79 -1.07 -0.26 -3.82
CA SER A 79 -0.87 -0.99 -5.07
C SER A 79 -1.19 -2.47 -4.88
N ASP A 80 -2.13 -2.99 -5.69
CA ASP A 80 -2.47 -4.41 -5.80
C ASP A 80 -1.81 -4.99 -7.06
N ILE A 81 -0.78 -5.82 -6.85
CA ILE A 81 -0.03 -6.40 -7.97
C ILE A 81 -0.78 -7.50 -8.70
N GLU A 82 -1.77 -8.11 -8.09
CA GLU A 82 -2.56 -9.17 -8.71
C GLU A 82 -3.68 -8.61 -9.58
N LYS A 83 -4.28 -7.51 -9.14
CA LYS A 83 -5.34 -6.82 -9.90
C LYS A 83 -4.82 -5.74 -10.83
N HIS A 84 -3.51 -5.49 -10.81
CA HIS A 84 -2.85 -4.47 -11.64
C HIS A 84 -3.50 -3.09 -11.48
N GLU A 85 -3.68 -2.67 -10.21
CA GLU A 85 -4.39 -1.44 -9.88
C GLU A 85 -3.80 -0.75 -8.65
N VAL A 86 -4.13 0.54 -8.51
CA VAL A 86 -3.97 1.28 -7.26
C VAL A 86 -5.34 1.73 -6.78
N LYS A 87 -5.64 1.45 -5.52
CA LYS A 87 -6.85 1.92 -4.84
C LYS A 87 -6.53 2.88 -3.72
N ARG A 88 -7.43 3.83 -3.51
CA ARG A 88 -7.43 4.74 -2.38
C ARG A 88 -8.53 4.33 -1.39
N TYR A 89 -8.18 4.35 -0.11
CA TYR A 89 -9.08 4.02 1.00
C TYR A 89 -9.08 5.14 2.02
N GLN A 90 -10.23 5.45 2.59
CA GLN A 90 -10.31 6.10 3.88
C GLN A 90 -10.12 5.02 4.96
N ILE A 91 -9.39 5.33 6.04
CA ILE A 91 -9.21 4.36 7.13
C ILE A 91 -10.58 3.98 7.70
N GLY A 92 -10.89 2.69 7.70
CA GLY A 92 -12.19 2.14 8.08
C GLY A 92 -13.08 1.70 6.91
N ASP A 93 -12.79 2.14 5.69
CA ASP A 93 -13.50 1.68 4.50
C ASP A 93 -13.13 0.23 4.17
N LYS A 94 -14.14 -0.56 3.83
CA LYS A 94 -13.94 -1.95 3.34
C LYS A 94 -13.63 -1.99 1.85
N ASN A 95 -14.13 -1.03 1.10
CA ASN A 95 -13.98 -0.94 -0.35
C ASN A 95 -13.24 0.35 -0.71
N GLY A 96 -12.15 0.21 -1.47
CA GLY A 96 -11.41 1.35 -1.97
C GLY A 96 -11.97 1.91 -3.26
N THR A 97 -11.58 3.14 -3.57
CA THR A 97 -11.82 3.78 -4.86
C THR A 97 -10.66 3.51 -5.80
N LEU A 98 -10.93 3.00 -7.01
CA LEU A 98 -9.92 2.84 -8.05
C LEU A 98 -9.38 4.22 -8.47
N VAL A 99 -8.05 4.36 -8.47
CA VAL A 99 -7.39 5.63 -8.79
C VAL A 99 -6.31 5.50 -9.88
N ALA A 100 -5.83 4.29 -10.17
CA ALA A 100 -4.94 4.01 -11.29
C ALA A 100 -5.05 2.56 -11.74
N GLY A 101 -4.91 2.28 -13.02
CA GLY A 101 -5.04 0.93 -13.58
C GLY A 101 -6.45 0.35 -13.45
N GLY A 102 -6.55 -0.95 -13.12
CA GLY A 102 -7.84 -1.62 -12.88
C GLY A 102 -8.60 -2.02 -14.14
N ASN A 103 -7.99 -1.89 -15.30
CA ASN A 103 -8.55 -2.29 -16.60
C ASN A 103 -7.87 -3.56 -17.13
N GLY A 104 -7.52 -4.46 -16.23
CA GLY A 104 -6.76 -5.66 -16.55
C GLY A 104 -5.26 -5.39 -16.70
N GLN A 105 -4.49 -6.46 -16.79
CA GLN A 105 -3.06 -6.42 -17.06
C GLN A 105 -2.79 -5.95 -18.50
N GLY A 106 -1.91 -4.98 -18.67
CA GLY A 106 -1.55 -4.51 -20.02
C GLY A 106 -0.72 -3.24 -20.03
N ALA A 107 -0.45 -2.75 -21.24
CA ALA A 107 0.43 -1.60 -21.50
C ALA A 107 -0.33 -0.34 -21.99
N SER A 108 -1.66 -0.38 -22.12
CA SER A 108 -2.43 0.81 -22.49
C SER A 108 -2.34 1.89 -21.40
N LEU A 109 -2.71 3.12 -21.72
CA LEU A 109 -2.57 4.24 -20.77
C LEU A 109 -3.50 4.13 -19.55
N ASN A 110 -4.55 3.33 -19.64
CA ASN A 110 -5.46 3.02 -18.54
C ASN A 110 -5.16 1.69 -17.84
N GLN A 111 -4.05 1.03 -18.20
CA GLN A 111 -3.63 -0.26 -17.65
C GLN A 111 -2.30 -0.15 -16.92
N LEU A 112 -2.07 -1.11 -16.03
CA LEU A 112 -0.80 -1.37 -15.36
C LEU A 112 -0.39 -2.83 -15.55
N ASN A 113 0.89 -3.11 -15.39
CA ASN A 113 1.43 -4.45 -15.37
C ASN A 113 2.42 -4.60 -14.22
N PHE A 114 1.97 -5.20 -13.14
CA PHE A 114 2.72 -5.40 -11.91
C PHE A 114 3.17 -4.07 -11.25
N PRO A 115 2.24 -3.25 -10.75
CA PRO A 115 2.57 -1.97 -10.09
C PRO A 115 3.27 -2.24 -8.76
N THR A 116 4.54 -1.84 -8.63
CA THR A 116 5.36 -2.17 -7.46
C THR A 116 5.56 -1.01 -6.50
N TYR A 117 5.73 0.19 -7.01
CA TYR A 117 6.00 1.37 -6.19
C TYR A 117 4.98 2.46 -6.47
N ILE A 118 4.56 3.16 -5.43
CA ILE A 118 3.65 4.30 -5.56
C ILE A 118 4.17 5.49 -4.73
N PHE A 119 3.92 6.67 -5.24
CA PHE A 119 4.09 7.94 -4.54
C PHE A 119 2.88 8.81 -4.82
N VAL A 120 2.43 9.57 -3.83
CA VAL A 120 1.30 10.49 -3.94
C VAL A 120 1.76 11.87 -3.54
N ASP A 121 1.56 12.86 -4.41
CA ASP A 121 1.90 14.26 -4.12
C ASP A 121 0.75 15.01 -3.43
N GLN A 122 1.00 16.27 -3.08
CA GLN A 122 0.03 17.12 -2.38
C GLN A 122 -1.23 17.42 -3.22
N GLN A 123 -1.16 17.30 -4.54
CA GLN A 123 -2.29 17.45 -5.45
C GLN A 123 -3.07 16.12 -5.64
N GLN A 124 -2.70 15.09 -4.88
CA GLN A 124 -3.23 13.73 -5.03
C GLN A 124 -2.97 13.12 -6.42
N THR A 125 -1.89 13.55 -7.07
CA THR A 125 -1.35 12.88 -8.25
C THR A 125 -0.63 11.62 -7.81
N ILE A 126 -0.91 10.51 -8.46
CA ILE A 126 -0.33 9.21 -8.15
C ILE A 126 0.75 8.90 -9.18
N TYR A 127 1.94 8.60 -8.71
CA TYR A 127 3.05 8.10 -9.53
C TYR A 127 3.23 6.62 -9.26
N VAL A 128 3.32 5.82 -10.32
CA VAL A 128 3.36 4.35 -10.22
C VAL A 128 4.53 3.82 -11.01
N SER A 129 5.37 2.99 -10.37
CA SER A 129 6.32 2.14 -11.10
C SER A 129 5.55 0.97 -11.73
N ASP A 130 5.32 1.06 -13.01
CA ASP A 130 4.65 0.05 -13.84
C ASP A 130 5.70 -0.94 -14.35
N ARG A 131 6.12 -1.84 -13.43
CA ARG A 131 7.36 -2.61 -13.50
C ARG A 131 7.52 -3.37 -14.81
N ASP A 132 6.54 -4.20 -15.14
CA ASP A 132 6.65 -5.12 -16.27
C ASP A 132 6.36 -4.43 -17.62
N ASN A 133 5.94 -3.17 -17.58
CA ASN A 133 5.90 -2.29 -18.75
C ASN A 133 7.13 -1.37 -18.85
N HIS A 134 8.10 -1.50 -17.93
CA HIS A 134 9.35 -0.73 -17.93
C HIS A 134 9.14 0.79 -17.98
N ARG A 135 8.15 1.31 -17.26
CA ARG A 135 7.78 2.73 -17.28
C ARG A 135 7.35 3.23 -15.91
N VAL A 136 7.41 4.55 -15.74
CA VAL A 136 6.76 5.25 -14.64
C VAL A 136 5.57 6.03 -15.20
N MET A 137 4.44 5.85 -14.58
CA MET A 137 3.18 6.47 -14.96
C MET A 137 2.72 7.45 -13.89
N LYS A 138 2.00 8.52 -14.28
CA LYS A 138 1.25 9.36 -13.35
C LYS A 138 -0.22 9.40 -13.69
N TRP A 139 -1.06 9.40 -12.67
CA TRP A 139 -2.50 9.68 -12.76
C TRP A 139 -2.81 10.93 -11.98
N ASN A 140 -3.30 11.96 -12.67
CA ASN A 140 -3.88 13.12 -12.00
C ASN A 140 -5.16 12.71 -11.24
N LYS A 141 -5.49 13.42 -10.18
CA LYS A 141 -6.71 13.15 -9.40
C LYS A 141 -7.95 13.04 -10.31
N GLY A 142 -8.62 11.89 -10.26
CA GLY A 142 -9.83 11.61 -11.03
C GLY A 142 -9.59 11.27 -12.50
N ALA A 143 -8.35 11.19 -12.98
CA ALA A 143 -8.05 10.82 -14.36
C ALA A 143 -8.39 9.34 -14.62
N LYS A 144 -8.92 9.07 -15.82
CA LYS A 144 -9.23 7.71 -16.28
C LYS A 144 -8.02 7.02 -16.94
N GLU A 145 -7.05 7.80 -17.37
CA GLU A 145 -5.84 7.33 -18.03
C GLU A 145 -4.61 7.99 -17.38
N GLY A 146 -3.51 7.26 -17.38
CA GLY A 146 -2.23 7.75 -16.93
C GLY A 146 -1.45 8.43 -18.05
N ILE A 147 -0.37 9.07 -17.65
CA ILE A 147 0.61 9.71 -18.54
C ILE A 147 1.95 9.05 -18.26
N VAL A 148 2.66 8.61 -19.30
CA VAL A 148 4.04 8.12 -19.18
C VAL A 148 4.94 9.31 -18.83
N VAL A 149 5.68 9.22 -17.72
CA VAL A 149 6.62 10.27 -17.29
C VAL A 149 8.07 9.83 -17.41
N ALA A 150 8.32 8.53 -17.50
CA ALA A 150 9.64 7.94 -17.77
C ALA A 150 9.47 6.53 -18.34
N GLY A 151 10.38 6.13 -19.25
CA GLY A 151 10.39 4.82 -19.90
C GLY A 151 10.18 4.87 -21.40
#